data_087a2646d205f00c7557862ae3fca056
#
_entry.id   087a2646d205f00c7557862ae3fca056
#
_cell.length_a   1.000
_cell.length_b   1.000
_cell.length_c   1.000
_cell.angle_alpha   90.00
_cell.angle_beta   90.00
_cell.angle_gamma   90.00
#
_symmetry.space_group_name_H-M   'P 1'
#
loop_
_entity.id
_entity.type
_entity.pdbx_description
1 polymer ?
#
loop_
_entity_poly.entity_id
_entity_poly.type
_entity_poly.pdbx_seq_one_letter_code
_entity_poly.pdbx_strand_id
1 'polypeptide(L)'
;MNGGKFLCEDVVTAKIDDATAILFWFTDIEIIEKMKKRFQSLKDGSRIVTIWGPLPECLPTQVNFPYIINQVPFKHADLKGQLLATFGVKCIDFVSAWEYAERYTKAVAPQNTENDRFLTILQSLIIWINAKNLGITCGEDIPVPIKNYMEILKKFFGIEVEHLLNDTNLKF
;
A
#
# COMPACT_ATOMS: atom_id res chain seq x y z
N MET A 1 -21.45 7.33 26.94
CA MET A 1 -20.36 7.41 25.97
C MET A 1 -19.70 8.76 26.13
N ASN A 2 -18.44 8.84 26.52
CA ASN A 2 -17.70 10.10 26.54
C ASN A 2 -17.50 10.52 25.09
N GLY A 3 -18.00 11.71 24.73
CA GLY A 3 -17.87 12.25 23.38
C GLY A 3 -16.40 12.45 22.99
N GLY A 4 -16.09 12.30 21.68
CA GLY A 4 -14.75 12.60 21.16
C GLY A 4 -14.40 14.07 21.36
N LYS A 5 -13.11 14.37 21.53
CA LYS A 5 -12.58 15.73 21.59
C LYS A 5 -11.89 16.05 20.27
N PHE A 6 -12.30 17.15 19.62
CA PHE A 6 -11.65 17.66 18.42
C PHE A 6 -10.67 18.75 18.82
N LEU A 7 -9.43 18.65 18.32
CA LEU A 7 -8.37 19.60 18.54
C LEU A 7 -7.89 20.13 17.19
N CYS A 8 -7.70 21.43 17.09
CA CYS A 8 -7.07 22.07 15.92
C CYS A 8 -5.62 22.36 16.30
N GLU A 9 -4.74 21.39 16.07
CA GLU A 9 -3.32 21.44 16.44
C GLU A 9 -2.47 20.92 15.28
N ASP A 10 -1.20 21.32 15.24
CA ASP A 10 -0.23 20.76 14.32
C ASP A 10 0.03 19.29 14.73
N VAL A 11 -0.17 18.36 13.78
CA VAL A 11 0.00 16.92 14.02
C VAL A 11 1.41 16.58 14.53
N VAL A 12 2.44 17.31 14.08
CA VAL A 12 3.83 17.07 14.48
C VAL A 12 4.08 17.42 15.94
N THR A 13 3.33 18.36 16.52
CA THR A 13 3.50 18.82 17.90
C THR A 13 2.38 18.40 18.84
N ALA A 14 1.27 17.92 18.30
CA ALA A 14 0.13 17.44 19.09
C ALA A 14 0.53 16.41 20.14
N LYS A 15 -0.09 16.44 21.33
CA LYS A 15 0.21 15.49 22.40
C LYS A 15 -0.35 14.11 22.08
N ILE A 16 0.54 13.11 21.90
CA ILE A 16 0.18 11.72 21.59
C ILE A 16 0.77 10.71 22.58
N ASP A 17 1.52 11.15 23.60
CA ASP A 17 2.36 10.29 24.44
C ASP A 17 1.59 9.20 25.19
N ASP A 18 0.31 9.44 25.49
CA ASP A 18 -0.57 8.49 26.19
C ASP A 18 -1.37 7.60 25.22
N ALA A 19 -1.17 7.75 23.90
CA ALA A 19 -1.95 7.03 22.92
C ALA A 19 -1.58 5.53 22.87
N THR A 20 -2.59 4.67 22.88
CA THR A 20 -2.45 3.22 22.71
C THR A 20 -2.83 2.77 21.29
N ALA A 21 -3.56 3.61 20.56
CA ALA A 21 -3.89 3.42 19.15
C ALA A 21 -3.99 4.78 18.46
N ILE A 22 -3.41 4.88 17.27
CA ILE A 22 -3.43 6.09 16.44
C ILE A 22 -3.87 5.68 15.05
N LEU A 23 -4.91 6.33 14.51
CA LEU A 23 -5.23 6.29 13.09
C LEU A 23 -4.48 7.44 12.41
N PHE A 24 -3.59 7.10 11.50
CA PHE A 24 -2.69 8.04 10.86
C PHE A 24 -2.78 7.93 9.33
N TRP A 25 -3.20 9.00 8.70
CA TRP A 25 -3.34 9.07 7.25
C TRP A 25 -2.77 10.37 6.71
N PHE A 26 -1.54 10.31 6.21
CA PHE A 26 -0.83 11.41 5.59
C PHE A 26 -0.10 10.92 4.34
N THR A 27 0.06 11.82 3.37
CA THR A 27 0.78 11.56 2.12
C THR A 27 2.12 12.31 2.05
N ASP A 28 2.33 13.29 2.92
CA ASP A 28 3.58 14.04 3.00
C ASP A 28 4.65 13.22 3.72
N ILE A 29 5.72 12.89 2.99
CA ILE A 29 6.80 12.04 3.49
C ILE A 29 7.56 12.65 4.68
N GLU A 30 7.70 13.98 4.73
CA GLU A 30 8.40 14.62 5.85
C GLU A 30 7.56 14.52 7.13
N ILE A 31 6.25 14.68 7.04
CA ILE A 31 5.32 14.50 8.17
C ILE A 31 5.35 13.03 8.61
N ILE A 32 5.31 12.09 7.67
CA ILE A 32 5.35 10.65 7.96
C ILE A 32 6.63 10.30 8.73
N GLU A 33 7.79 10.76 8.28
CA GLU A 33 9.08 10.48 8.94
C GLU A 33 9.19 11.13 10.34
N LYS A 34 8.71 12.35 10.49
CA LYS A 34 8.66 13.03 11.81
C LYS A 34 7.74 12.27 12.77
N MET A 35 6.57 11.86 12.30
CA MET A 35 5.60 11.14 13.12
C MET A 35 6.07 9.72 13.45
N LYS A 36 6.70 9.02 12.52
CA LYS A 36 7.30 7.69 12.76
C LYS A 36 8.28 7.71 13.93
N LYS A 37 9.15 8.75 14.03
CA LYS A 37 10.06 8.91 15.16
C LYS A 37 9.30 9.10 16.47
N ARG A 38 8.23 9.88 16.46
CA ARG A 38 7.38 10.08 17.65
C ARG A 38 6.64 8.81 18.05
N PHE A 39 6.15 8.05 17.09
CA PHE A 39 5.47 6.77 17.36
C PHE A 39 6.39 5.74 18.02
N GLN A 40 7.69 5.75 17.69
CA GLN A 40 8.68 4.88 18.32
C GLN A 40 8.84 5.11 19.83
N SER A 41 8.49 6.30 20.34
CA SER A 41 8.56 6.63 21.76
C SER A 41 7.27 6.30 22.52
N LEU A 42 6.24 5.82 21.84
CA LEU A 42 5.02 5.38 22.50
C LEU A 42 5.23 4.09 23.30
N LYS A 43 4.30 3.81 24.20
CA LYS A 43 4.32 2.59 25.00
C LYS A 43 4.33 1.35 24.13
N ASP A 44 5.10 0.34 24.52
CA ASP A 44 5.11 -0.98 23.89
C ASP A 44 3.69 -1.54 23.75
N GLY A 45 3.41 -2.08 22.59
CA GLY A 45 2.08 -2.57 22.24
C GLY A 45 1.16 -1.51 21.62
N SER A 46 1.54 -0.22 21.60
CA SER A 46 0.77 0.82 20.91
C SER A 46 0.67 0.51 19.42
N ARG A 47 -0.49 0.78 18.82
CA ARG A 47 -0.81 0.42 17.45
C ARG A 47 -0.96 1.67 16.60
N ILE A 48 -0.27 1.70 15.47
CA ILE A 48 -0.42 2.73 14.44
C ILE A 48 -1.17 2.10 13.28
N VAL A 49 -2.35 2.59 13.01
CA VAL A 49 -3.21 2.16 11.90
C VAL A 49 -3.02 3.15 10.76
N THR A 50 -2.49 2.69 9.65
CA THR A 50 -2.37 3.46 8.41
C THR A 50 -3.40 2.98 7.40
N ILE A 51 -3.66 3.78 6.36
CA ILE A 51 -4.60 3.45 5.28
C ILE A 51 -3.79 3.35 3.99
N TRP A 52 -4.01 2.28 3.21
CA TRP A 52 -3.41 1.96 1.90
C TRP A 52 -1.97 1.46 1.92
N GLY A 53 -1.12 1.95 2.78
CA GLY A 53 0.29 1.56 2.88
C GLY A 53 0.78 1.47 4.31
N PRO A 54 1.77 0.63 4.61
CA PRO A 54 2.40 0.57 5.93
C PRO A 54 3.26 1.81 6.20
N LEU A 55 3.64 2.03 7.46
CA LEU A 55 4.67 3.01 7.78
C LEU A 55 5.97 2.64 7.06
N PRO A 56 6.70 3.61 6.47
CA PRO A 56 7.96 3.33 5.77
C PRO A 56 8.93 2.51 6.62
N GLU A 57 9.56 1.50 6.01
CA GLU A 57 10.52 0.59 6.65
C GLU A 57 10.01 -0.20 7.87
N CYS A 58 8.70 -0.21 8.10
CA CYS A 58 8.11 -0.96 9.20
C CYS A 58 7.34 -2.19 8.68
N LEU A 59 7.62 -3.35 9.26
CA LEU A 59 6.87 -4.57 8.95
C LEU A 59 5.48 -4.49 9.57
N PRO A 60 4.39 -4.59 8.79
CA PRO A 60 3.05 -4.65 9.34
C PRO A 60 2.88 -5.86 10.26
N THR A 61 2.18 -5.68 11.37
CA THR A 61 1.82 -6.78 12.29
C THR A 61 0.48 -7.40 11.94
N GLN A 62 -0.41 -6.61 11.31
CA GLN A 62 -1.71 -7.07 10.85
C GLN A 62 -2.17 -6.23 9.65
N VAL A 63 -2.85 -6.86 8.71
CA VAL A 63 -3.45 -6.20 7.55
C VAL A 63 -4.90 -6.59 7.44
N ASN A 64 -5.79 -5.59 7.55
CA ASN A 64 -7.22 -5.68 7.27
C ASN A 64 -7.55 -4.58 6.26
N PHE A 65 -7.23 -4.84 5.00
CA PHE A 65 -7.33 -3.82 3.94
C PHE A 65 -8.64 -3.04 3.98
N PRO A 66 -8.60 -1.70 3.90
CA PRO A 66 -7.46 -0.82 3.62
C PRO A 66 -6.60 -0.45 4.84
N TYR A 67 -6.88 -1.01 6.00
CA TYR A 67 -6.19 -0.68 7.24
C TYR A 67 -4.98 -1.59 7.44
N ILE A 68 -3.83 -0.97 7.71
CA ILE A 68 -2.56 -1.64 7.95
C ILE A 68 -2.08 -1.26 9.34
N ILE A 69 -1.75 -2.24 10.16
CA ILE A 69 -1.40 -2.04 11.56
C ILE A 69 0.08 -2.31 11.76
N ASN A 70 0.78 -1.32 12.26
CA ASN A 70 2.14 -1.43 12.80
C ASN A 70 2.09 -1.29 14.32
N GLN A 71 2.86 -2.09 15.04
CA GLN A 71 2.88 -2.11 16.51
C GLN A 71 4.26 -1.73 17.04
N VAL A 72 4.28 -0.92 18.08
CA VAL A 72 5.52 -0.51 18.78
C VAL A 72 5.99 -1.67 19.69
N PRO A 73 7.29 -2.03 19.71
CA PRO A 73 8.36 -1.49 18.87
C PRO A 73 8.26 -1.98 17.42
N PHE A 74 8.55 -1.09 16.47
CA PHE A 74 8.47 -1.44 15.06
C PHE A 74 9.56 -2.45 14.66
N LYS A 75 9.17 -3.46 13.90
CA LYS A 75 10.11 -4.35 13.21
C LYS A 75 10.49 -3.74 11.88
N HIS A 76 11.77 -3.68 11.58
CA HIS A 76 12.26 -3.19 10.29
C HIS A 76 11.92 -4.18 9.17
N ALA A 77 11.51 -3.64 8.02
CA ALA A 77 11.38 -4.36 6.76
C ALA A 77 11.74 -3.44 5.60
N ASP A 78 12.42 -4.00 4.61
CA ASP A 78 12.60 -3.33 3.33
C ASP A 78 11.27 -3.28 2.54
N LEU A 79 11.25 -2.56 1.43
CA LEU A 79 10.06 -2.41 0.59
C LEU A 79 9.50 -3.77 0.14
N LYS A 80 10.37 -4.73 -0.20
CA LYS A 80 9.95 -6.08 -0.60
C LYS A 80 9.21 -6.80 0.53
N GLY A 81 9.79 -6.79 1.71
CA GLY A 81 9.19 -7.39 2.91
C GLY A 81 7.87 -6.72 3.28
N GLN A 82 7.79 -5.40 3.18
CA GLN A 82 6.56 -4.65 3.44
C GLN A 82 5.44 -5.03 2.46
N LEU A 83 5.74 -5.10 1.16
CA LEU A 83 4.77 -5.46 0.14
C LEU A 83 4.28 -6.89 0.33
N LEU A 84 5.18 -7.86 0.48
CA LEU A 84 4.81 -9.26 0.68
C LEU A 84 3.96 -9.45 1.94
N ALA A 85 4.30 -8.76 3.03
CA ALA A 85 3.51 -8.78 4.26
C ALA A 85 2.13 -8.13 4.08
N THR A 86 2.04 -7.03 3.33
CA THR A 86 0.78 -6.34 3.04
C THR A 86 -0.15 -7.19 2.18
N PHE A 87 0.40 -7.92 1.21
CA PHE A 87 -0.37 -8.86 0.39
C PHE A 87 -0.65 -10.19 1.09
N GLY A 88 0.09 -10.51 2.16
CA GLY A 88 -0.03 -11.78 2.87
C GLY A 88 0.46 -12.99 2.07
N VAL A 89 1.43 -12.79 1.17
CA VAL A 89 1.96 -13.79 0.24
C VAL A 89 3.48 -13.90 0.32
N LYS A 90 4.04 -14.98 -0.22
CA LYS A 90 5.49 -15.18 -0.31
C LYS A 90 6.09 -14.63 -1.62
N CYS A 91 5.29 -14.52 -2.64
CA CYS A 91 5.60 -13.92 -3.94
C CYS A 91 4.30 -13.44 -4.58
N ILE A 92 4.36 -12.50 -5.51
CA ILE A 92 3.20 -11.91 -6.16
C ILE A 92 3.00 -12.58 -7.52
N ASP A 93 1.90 -13.30 -7.66
CA ASP A 93 1.40 -13.79 -8.94
C ASP A 93 0.30 -12.87 -9.50
N PHE A 94 -0.26 -13.24 -10.64
CA PHE A 94 -1.36 -12.48 -11.23
C PHE A 94 -2.61 -12.48 -10.34
N VAL A 95 -2.93 -13.59 -9.67
CA VAL A 95 -4.13 -13.71 -8.83
C VAL A 95 -4.02 -12.77 -7.63
N SER A 96 -2.88 -12.79 -6.94
CA SER A 96 -2.61 -11.88 -5.80
C SER A 96 -2.69 -10.41 -6.22
N ALA A 97 -2.11 -10.06 -7.38
CA ALA A 97 -2.16 -8.70 -7.91
C ALA A 97 -3.60 -8.28 -8.23
N TRP A 98 -4.38 -9.18 -8.84
CA TRP A 98 -5.79 -8.94 -9.16
C TRP A 98 -6.66 -8.77 -7.91
N GLU A 99 -6.56 -9.69 -6.95
CA GLU A 99 -7.35 -9.62 -5.72
C GLU A 99 -7.09 -8.33 -4.94
N TYR A 100 -5.83 -7.91 -4.86
CA TYR A 100 -5.48 -6.67 -4.20
C TYR A 100 -6.00 -5.45 -4.97
N ALA A 101 -5.87 -5.45 -6.30
CA ALA A 101 -6.41 -4.41 -7.16
C ALA A 101 -7.93 -4.28 -7.02
N GLU A 102 -8.64 -5.41 -6.96
CA GLU A 102 -10.08 -5.43 -6.78
C GLU A 102 -10.52 -4.86 -5.41
N ARG A 103 -9.81 -5.24 -4.34
CA ARG A 103 -10.04 -4.67 -3.00
C ARG A 103 -9.79 -3.16 -2.98
N TYR A 104 -8.70 -2.71 -3.62
CA TYR A 104 -8.38 -1.29 -3.75
C TYR A 104 -9.47 -0.55 -4.52
N THR A 105 -9.86 -1.03 -5.69
CA THR A 105 -10.88 -0.40 -6.52
C THR A 105 -12.23 -0.30 -5.79
N LYS A 106 -12.66 -1.36 -5.11
CA LYS A 106 -13.90 -1.36 -4.31
C LYS A 106 -13.87 -0.35 -3.16
N ALA A 107 -12.71 -0.04 -2.64
CA ALA A 107 -12.56 0.88 -1.52
C ALA A 107 -12.45 2.35 -1.95
N VAL A 108 -11.93 2.64 -3.15
CA VAL A 108 -11.71 4.03 -3.64
C VAL A 108 -12.73 4.47 -4.69
N ALA A 109 -13.27 3.56 -5.48
CA ALA A 109 -14.22 3.91 -6.52
C ALA A 109 -15.60 4.23 -5.92
N PRO A 110 -16.27 5.30 -6.36
CA PRO A 110 -17.67 5.53 -6.02
C PRO A 110 -18.51 4.33 -6.49
N GLN A 111 -19.45 3.87 -5.66
CA GLN A 111 -20.36 2.80 -6.05
C GLN A 111 -21.09 3.19 -7.34
N ASN A 112 -21.15 2.26 -8.33
CA ASN A 112 -21.77 2.41 -9.66
C ASN A 112 -20.93 3.09 -10.74
N THR A 113 -19.60 2.98 -10.72
CA THR A 113 -18.81 3.40 -11.87
C THR A 113 -18.65 2.24 -12.86
N GLU A 114 -18.99 2.48 -14.15
CA GLU A 114 -18.72 1.53 -15.24
C GLU A 114 -17.22 1.23 -15.42
N ASN A 115 -16.36 2.01 -14.75
CA ASN A 115 -14.92 1.98 -14.84
C ASN A 115 -14.23 1.03 -13.82
N ASP A 116 -14.96 0.35 -12.95
CA ASP A 116 -14.36 -0.49 -11.89
C ASP A 116 -13.44 -1.58 -12.48
N ARG A 117 -13.84 -2.20 -13.59
CA ARG A 117 -13.03 -3.22 -14.27
C ARG A 117 -11.76 -2.64 -14.86
N PHE A 118 -11.85 -1.47 -15.51
CA PHE A 118 -10.69 -0.79 -16.08
C PHE A 118 -9.69 -0.39 -15.00
N LEU A 119 -10.16 0.19 -13.90
CA LEU A 119 -9.31 0.53 -12.75
C LEU A 119 -8.67 -0.72 -12.13
N THR A 120 -9.41 -1.82 -12.00
CA THR A 120 -8.87 -3.08 -11.49
C THR A 120 -7.78 -3.63 -12.41
N ILE A 121 -7.98 -3.58 -13.73
CA ILE A 121 -6.97 -3.98 -14.73
C ILE A 121 -5.71 -3.12 -14.58
N LEU A 122 -5.83 -1.79 -14.57
CA LEU A 122 -4.70 -0.89 -14.41
C LEU A 122 -3.95 -1.13 -13.11
N GLN A 123 -4.65 -1.25 -12.00
CA GLN A 123 -4.03 -1.50 -10.70
C GLN A 123 -3.34 -2.86 -10.64
N SER A 124 -3.93 -3.91 -11.20
CA SER A 124 -3.29 -5.24 -11.25
C SER A 124 -2.00 -5.22 -12.08
N LEU A 125 -1.99 -4.49 -13.19
CA LEU A 125 -0.78 -4.28 -14.00
C LEU A 125 0.30 -3.53 -13.22
N ILE A 126 -0.06 -2.41 -12.58
CA ILE A 126 0.88 -1.60 -11.78
C ILE A 126 1.48 -2.47 -10.66
N ILE A 127 0.66 -3.19 -9.92
CA ILE A 127 1.11 -4.06 -8.83
C ILE A 127 2.07 -5.12 -9.37
N TRP A 128 1.70 -5.80 -10.45
CA TRP A 128 2.51 -6.89 -10.99
C TRP A 128 3.84 -6.37 -11.58
N ILE A 129 3.82 -5.27 -12.35
CA ILE A 129 5.02 -4.64 -12.91
C ILE A 129 5.98 -4.21 -11.78
N ASN A 130 5.46 -3.57 -10.74
CA ASN A 130 6.26 -3.17 -9.59
C ASN A 130 6.85 -4.39 -8.87
N ALA A 131 6.07 -5.46 -8.68
CA ALA A 131 6.55 -6.71 -8.10
C ALA A 131 7.65 -7.35 -8.96
N LYS A 132 7.51 -7.32 -10.29
CA LYS A 132 8.53 -7.82 -11.23
C LYS A 132 9.84 -7.03 -11.11
N ASN A 133 9.76 -5.70 -11.11
CA ASN A 133 10.93 -4.83 -10.98
C ASN A 133 11.63 -5.00 -9.62
N LEU A 134 10.87 -5.31 -8.57
CA LEU A 134 11.43 -5.64 -7.26
C LEU A 134 11.93 -7.09 -7.14
N GLY A 135 11.71 -7.95 -8.14
CA GLY A 135 12.12 -9.36 -8.11
C GLY A 135 11.35 -10.19 -7.06
N ILE A 136 10.07 -9.88 -6.84
CA ILE A 136 9.20 -10.59 -5.89
C ILE A 136 8.00 -11.27 -6.56
N THR A 137 8.02 -11.43 -7.89
CA THR A 137 6.99 -12.20 -8.61
C THR A 137 7.17 -13.71 -8.42
N CYS A 138 6.06 -14.46 -8.53
CA CYS A 138 6.07 -15.92 -8.56
C CYS A 138 6.45 -16.41 -9.96
N GLY A 139 7.73 -16.54 -10.23
CA GLY A 139 8.26 -16.93 -11.54
C GLY A 139 8.80 -15.75 -12.34
N GLU A 140 9.49 -16.07 -13.43
CA GLU A 140 10.18 -15.10 -14.28
C GLU A 140 9.33 -14.64 -15.47
N ASP A 141 8.42 -15.49 -15.93
CA ASP A 141 7.60 -15.21 -17.10
C ASP A 141 6.47 -14.22 -16.82
N ILE A 142 6.17 -13.41 -17.82
CA ILE A 142 5.00 -12.51 -17.76
C ILE A 142 3.73 -13.37 -17.95
N PRO A 143 2.80 -13.38 -16.97
CA PRO A 143 1.56 -14.13 -17.06
C PRO A 143 0.74 -13.74 -18.30
N VAL A 144 0.07 -14.70 -18.93
CA VAL A 144 -0.76 -14.45 -20.11
C VAL A 144 -1.80 -13.34 -19.89
N PRO A 145 -2.53 -13.26 -18.76
CA PRO A 145 -3.45 -12.16 -18.54
C PRO A 145 -2.77 -10.79 -18.54
N ILE A 146 -1.55 -10.68 -17.99
CA ILE A 146 -0.78 -9.42 -18.00
C ILE A 146 -0.41 -9.04 -19.44
N LYS A 147 0.07 -9.98 -20.26
CA LYS A 147 0.35 -9.74 -21.69
C LYS A 147 -0.91 -9.23 -22.42
N ASN A 148 -2.03 -9.90 -22.22
CA ASN A 148 -3.29 -9.53 -22.85
C ASN A 148 -3.74 -8.11 -22.42
N TYR A 149 -3.57 -7.74 -21.16
CA TYR A 149 -3.91 -6.40 -20.69
C TYR A 149 -3.00 -5.32 -21.26
N MET A 150 -1.70 -5.59 -21.38
CA MET A 150 -0.76 -4.69 -22.04
C MET A 150 -1.14 -4.48 -23.52
N GLU A 151 -1.50 -5.54 -24.25
CA GLU A 151 -1.96 -5.46 -25.63
C GLU A 151 -3.28 -4.68 -25.76
N ILE A 152 -4.23 -4.90 -24.85
CA ILE A 152 -5.50 -4.14 -24.81
C ILE A 152 -5.24 -2.64 -24.61
N LEU A 153 -4.40 -2.27 -23.64
CA LEU A 153 -4.05 -0.88 -23.38
C LEU A 153 -3.41 -0.22 -24.61
N LYS A 154 -2.47 -0.94 -25.25
CA LYS A 154 -1.81 -0.45 -26.47
C LYS A 154 -2.78 -0.30 -27.63
N LYS A 155 -3.57 -1.34 -27.94
CA LYS A 155 -4.44 -1.39 -29.12
C LYS A 155 -5.64 -0.44 -29.03
N PHE A 156 -6.28 -0.34 -27.88
CA PHE A 156 -7.54 0.40 -27.72
C PHE A 156 -7.37 1.79 -27.11
N PHE A 157 -6.31 2.01 -26.35
CA PHE A 157 -6.07 3.27 -25.62
C PHE A 157 -4.78 3.97 -26.03
N GLY A 158 -3.94 3.35 -26.87
CA GLY A 158 -2.64 3.90 -27.26
C GLY A 158 -1.62 3.99 -26.10
N ILE A 159 -1.84 3.24 -25.02
CA ILE A 159 -1.00 3.26 -23.83
C ILE A 159 0.01 2.12 -23.90
N GLU A 160 1.29 2.45 -24.00
CA GLU A 160 2.41 1.50 -23.96
C GLU A 160 3.00 1.43 -22.54
N VAL A 161 3.02 0.23 -21.97
CA VAL A 161 3.51 -0.02 -20.60
C VAL A 161 4.73 -0.95 -20.55
N GLU A 162 5.16 -1.50 -21.70
CA GLU A 162 6.29 -2.43 -21.78
C GLU A 162 7.60 -1.82 -21.26
N HIS A 163 7.80 -0.52 -21.45
CA HIS A 163 8.97 0.20 -20.97
C HIS A 163 9.08 0.21 -19.43
N LEU A 164 7.95 0.10 -18.72
CA LEU A 164 7.92 0.07 -17.27
C LEU A 164 8.44 -1.25 -16.68
N LEU A 165 8.51 -2.33 -17.49
CA LEU A 165 9.02 -3.63 -17.03
C LEU A 165 10.53 -3.64 -16.71
N ASN A 166 11.26 -2.62 -17.15
CA ASN A 166 12.69 -2.50 -16.94
C ASN A 166 13.05 -1.26 -16.12
N ASP A 167 12.06 -0.57 -15.57
CA ASP A 167 12.31 0.65 -14.78
C ASP A 167 12.72 0.28 -13.35
N THR A 168 14.02 0.44 -13.07
CA THR A 168 14.60 0.22 -11.73
C THR A 168 14.43 1.43 -10.80
N ASN A 169 13.84 2.53 -11.28
CA ASN A 169 13.70 3.80 -10.55
C ASN A 169 12.30 4.00 -9.95
N LEU A 170 11.65 2.92 -9.52
CA LEU A 170 10.36 3.04 -8.84
C LEU A 170 10.51 3.88 -7.57
N LYS A 171 10.03 5.11 -7.64
CA LYS A 171 9.78 5.97 -6.48
C LYS A 171 8.32 5.75 -6.07
N PHE A 172 8.12 5.19 -4.91
CA PHE A 172 6.84 5.15 -4.21
C PHE A 172 6.68 6.37 -3.33
#